data_8027c862fd92679e78dd15b6bbaf95a4
#
_entry.id   8027c862fd92679e78dd15b6bbaf95a4
#
_cell.length_a   1.000
_cell.length_b   1.000
_cell.length_c   1.000
_cell.angle_alpha   90.00
_cell.angle_beta   90.00
_cell.angle_gamma   90.00
#
_symmetry.space_group_name_H-M   'P 1'
#
loop_
_entity.id
_entity.type
_entity.pdbx_description
1 polymer ?
#
loop_
_entity_poly.entity_id
_entity_poly.type
_entity_poly.pdbx_seq_one_letter_code
_entity_poly.pdbx_strand_id
1 'polypeptide(L)'
;VLTQRAPGRKCAILPHMEKMTERWERLLSPLRVKVEGEAVSFEDYRPRGDARSPFEVDYGRVVFSSAFRRLARKTQVHPFADVDYIHNRLTHSLEVASLCHTFAKEVQRIVRARGDVAPERIEAIDWSMQAAGLAHDIGNPAYGHSGEEAIQSWAEKTGARLGDDPVWNDFRVFDGNAQAFRLLARNDLRDSVYYCFTLASLGALVKHPRLASSFAAGAPGARKLAAFSTEEAIFRKVWDRLGLVRADGT
;
A
#
# COMPACT_ATOMS: atom_id res chain seq x y z
N VAL A 1 -1.27 15.58 -62.97
CA VAL A 1 -2.14 14.53 -62.42
C VAL A 1 -2.12 14.72 -60.92
N LEU A 2 -3.17 15.36 -60.38
CA LEU A 2 -3.40 15.64 -58.99
C LEU A 2 -4.04 14.39 -58.34
N THR A 3 -3.32 13.69 -57.43
CA THR A 3 -3.87 12.63 -56.62
C THR A 3 -4.57 13.25 -55.38
N GLN A 4 -5.90 13.11 -55.33
CA GLN A 4 -6.74 13.48 -54.22
C GLN A 4 -6.36 12.67 -52.98
N ARG A 5 -6.03 13.35 -51.85
CA ARG A 5 -5.93 12.75 -50.54
C ARG A 5 -7.35 12.40 -50.04
N ALA A 6 -7.57 11.15 -49.68
CA ALA A 6 -8.77 10.70 -49.02
C ALA A 6 -8.95 11.40 -47.67
N PRO A 7 -10.20 11.73 -47.26
CA PRO A 7 -10.44 12.38 -45.96
C PRO A 7 -10.09 11.44 -44.79
N GLY A 8 -9.31 11.96 -43.83
CA GLY A 8 -8.87 11.25 -42.65
C GLY A 8 -10.04 10.66 -41.85
N ARG A 9 -9.96 9.38 -41.61
CA ARG A 9 -10.83 8.71 -40.62
C ARG A 9 -10.63 9.41 -39.29
N LYS A 10 -11.65 10.11 -38.79
CA LYS A 10 -11.74 10.55 -37.41
C LYS A 10 -11.71 9.28 -36.57
N CYS A 11 -10.63 9.09 -35.84
CA CYS A 11 -10.55 8.06 -34.82
C CYS A 11 -11.71 8.31 -33.83
N ALA A 12 -12.68 7.42 -33.80
CA ALA A 12 -13.77 7.49 -32.83
C ALA A 12 -13.13 7.36 -31.46
N ILE A 13 -13.08 8.46 -30.70
CA ILE A 13 -12.66 8.47 -29.30
C ILE A 13 -13.66 7.60 -28.58
N LEU A 14 -13.18 6.47 -28.04
CA LEU A 14 -13.98 5.55 -27.22
C LEU A 14 -14.62 6.35 -26.07
N PRO A 15 -15.93 6.19 -25.80
CA PRO A 15 -16.68 7.08 -24.91
C PRO A 15 -16.41 6.90 -23.41
N HIS A 16 -15.31 6.26 -22.99
CA HIS A 16 -14.97 6.01 -21.57
C HIS A 16 -13.49 6.14 -21.23
N MET A 17 -12.72 6.94 -21.95
CA MET A 17 -11.40 7.32 -21.44
C MET A 17 -11.56 8.45 -20.43
N GLU A 18 -11.48 8.09 -19.15
CA GLU A 18 -11.31 9.06 -18.08
C GLU A 18 -10.14 9.99 -18.40
N LYS A 19 -10.32 11.29 -18.18
CA LYS A 19 -9.23 12.25 -18.35
C LYS A 19 -8.09 11.88 -17.38
N MET A 20 -6.85 11.92 -17.84
CA MET A 20 -5.67 11.59 -17.05
C MET A 20 -5.62 12.41 -15.75
N THR A 21 -6.05 13.67 -15.78
CA THR A 21 -6.14 14.54 -14.63
C THR A 21 -7.10 14.00 -13.56
N GLU A 22 -8.30 13.53 -13.93
CA GLU A 22 -9.28 12.96 -13.02
C GLU A 22 -8.75 11.69 -12.36
N ARG A 23 -8.02 10.87 -13.13
CA ARG A 23 -7.35 9.67 -12.62
C ARG A 23 -6.28 10.02 -11.59
N TRP A 24 -5.44 11.02 -11.84
CA TRP A 24 -4.45 11.48 -10.88
C TRP A 24 -5.08 12.08 -9.63
N GLU A 25 -6.19 12.80 -9.75
CA GLU A 25 -6.92 13.33 -8.60
C GLU A 25 -7.40 12.22 -7.66
N ARG A 26 -7.89 11.11 -8.22
CA ARG A 26 -8.26 9.95 -7.40
C ARG A 26 -7.06 9.27 -6.78
N LEU A 27 -6.01 8.99 -7.57
CA LEU A 27 -4.79 8.33 -7.08
C LEU A 27 -4.08 9.11 -5.98
N LEU A 28 -4.12 10.45 -6.04
CA LEU A 28 -3.55 11.33 -5.03
C LEU A 28 -4.58 11.78 -3.99
N SER A 29 -5.54 10.92 -3.65
CA SER A 29 -6.58 11.24 -2.66
C SER A 29 -6.00 11.43 -1.26
N PRO A 30 -6.23 12.59 -0.61
CA PRO A 30 -5.79 12.86 0.76
C PRO A 30 -6.71 12.25 1.82
N LEU A 31 -7.84 11.67 1.42
CA LEU A 31 -8.81 11.08 2.33
C LEU A 31 -8.16 9.94 3.12
N ARG A 32 -8.61 9.75 4.35
CA ARG A 32 -8.15 8.73 5.29
C ARG A 32 -9.24 7.73 5.58
N VAL A 33 -8.84 6.48 5.79
CA VAL A 33 -9.78 5.43 6.20
C VAL A 33 -10.19 5.65 7.64
N LYS A 34 -11.49 5.54 7.90
CA LYS A 34 -12.07 5.49 9.24
C LYS A 34 -12.86 4.20 9.40
N VAL A 35 -12.53 3.42 10.41
CA VAL A 35 -13.20 2.17 10.74
C VAL A 35 -13.94 2.35 12.07
N GLU A 36 -15.25 2.09 12.08
CA GLU A 36 -16.11 2.10 13.26
C GLU A 36 -16.93 0.82 13.28
N GLY A 37 -16.47 -0.17 14.06
CA GLY A 37 -17.02 -1.52 14.01
C GLY A 37 -16.83 -2.14 12.62
N GLU A 38 -17.92 -2.51 11.96
CA GLU A 38 -17.90 -3.03 10.58
C GLU A 38 -17.97 -1.92 9.50
N ALA A 39 -18.27 -0.68 9.92
CA ALA A 39 -18.43 0.42 8.99
C ALA A 39 -17.05 0.98 8.58
N VAL A 40 -16.85 1.12 7.28
CA VAL A 40 -15.67 1.76 6.68
C VAL A 40 -16.12 3.01 5.94
N SER A 41 -15.59 4.15 6.34
CA SER A 41 -15.82 5.46 5.73
C SER A 41 -14.50 6.16 5.42
N PHE A 42 -14.59 7.31 4.77
CA PHE A 42 -13.42 8.13 4.43
C PHE A 42 -13.64 9.54 4.93
N GLU A 43 -12.61 10.14 5.51
CA GLU A 43 -12.64 11.50 6.03
C GLU A 43 -11.43 12.32 5.57
N ASP A 44 -11.62 13.62 5.36
CA ASP A 44 -10.53 14.59 5.20
C ASP A 44 -10.10 15.09 6.58
N TYR A 45 -9.23 14.34 7.22
CA TYR A 45 -8.71 14.70 8.53
C TYR A 45 -7.41 15.48 8.41
N ARG A 46 -7.42 16.75 8.84
CA ARG A 46 -6.24 17.60 8.97
C ARG A 46 -6.19 18.16 10.39
N PRO A 47 -5.08 17.98 11.12
CA PRO A 47 -4.89 18.66 12.39
C PRO A 47 -4.95 20.17 12.18
N ARG A 48 -5.66 20.89 13.06
CA ARG A 48 -5.73 22.36 13.00
C ARG A 48 -4.34 22.95 13.17
N GLY A 49 -3.95 23.88 12.28
CA GLY A 49 -2.67 24.58 12.33
C GLY A 49 -1.46 23.77 11.87
N ASP A 50 -1.65 22.56 11.36
CA ASP A 50 -0.55 21.80 10.77
C ASP A 50 -0.27 22.30 9.34
N ALA A 51 0.92 22.82 9.11
CA ALA A 51 1.35 23.33 7.81
C ALA A 51 1.75 22.19 6.84
N ARG A 52 1.93 20.97 7.34
CA ARG A 52 2.32 19.81 6.52
C ARG A 52 1.17 19.32 5.64
N SER A 53 1.51 18.80 4.48
CA SER A 53 0.55 18.08 3.65
C SER A 53 0.09 16.79 4.34
N PRO A 54 -1.12 16.26 4.02
CA PRO A 54 -1.59 14.98 4.54
C PRO A 54 -0.62 13.82 4.28
N PHE A 55 0.11 13.87 3.17
CA PHE A 55 1.07 12.84 2.73
C PHE A 55 2.39 12.94 3.51
N GLU A 56 2.85 14.15 3.80
CA GLU A 56 3.99 14.39 4.69
C GLU A 56 3.71 13.92 6.12
N VAL A 57 2.46 14.11 6.58
CA VAL A 57 2.01 13.56 7.87
C VAL A 57 2.10 12.03 7.87
N ASP A 58 1.76 11.34 6.76
CA ASP A 58 1.89 9.88 6.66
C ASP A 58 3.34 9.43 6.80
N TYR A 59 4.27 10.10 6.11
CA TYR A 59 5.71 9.84 6.27
C TYR A 59 6.13 9.96 7.74
N GLY A 60 5.77 11.06 8.40
CA GLY A 60 6.07 11.27 9.81
C GLY A 60 5.46 10.20 10.71
N ARG A 61 4.23 9.78 10.45
CA ARG A 61 3.56 8.72 11.20
C ARG A 61 4.30 7.38 11.12
N VAL A 62 4.86 7.02 9.96
CA VAL A 62 5.71 5.81 9.86
C VAL A 62 6.94 5.97 10.75
N VAL A 63 7.70 7.06 10.57
CA VAL A 63 8.96 7.29 11.28
C VAL A 63 8.79 7.22 12.80
N PHE A 64 7.70 7.79 13.33
CA PHE A 64 7.43 7.83 14.76
C PHE A 64 6.70 6.58 15.30
N SER A 65 6.34 5.63 14.44
CA SER A 65 5.61 4.44 14.86
C SER A 65 6.48 3.43 15.59
N SER A 66 5.88 2.71 16.54
CA SER A 66 6.55 1.61 17.24
C SER A 66 6.92 0.47 16.29
N ALA A 67 6.06 0.17 15.31
CA ALA A 67 6.29 -0.89 14.35
C ALA A 67 7.49 -0.60 13.44
N PHE A 68 7.68 0.65 13.00
CA PHE A 68 8.87 1.05 12.23
C PHE A 68 10.15 0.94 13.08
N ARG A 69 10.13 1.42 14.33
CA ARG A 69 11.29 1.28 15.24
C ARG A 69 11.68 -0.17 15.49
N ARG A 70 10.71 -1.11 15.53
CA ARG A 70 10.99 -2.54 15.69
C ARG A 70 11.76 -3.15 14.53
N LEU A 71 11.76 -2.53 13.35
CA LEU A 71 12.55 -2.96 12.19
C LEU A 71 14.06 -2.94 12.48
N ALA A 72 14.54 -2.07 13.39
CA ALA A 72 15.93 -2.02 13.81
C ALA A 72 16.46 -3.35 14.37
N ARG A 73 15.58 -4.20 14.92
CA ARG A 73 15.95 -5.51 15.47
C ARG A 73 15.49 -6.69 14.60
N LYS A 74 15.13 -6.43 13.36
CA LYS A 74 14.80 -7.47 12.37
C LYS A 74 15.88 -7.51 11.31
N THR A 75 16.47 -8.69 11.10
CA THR A 75 17.48 -8.89 10.05
C THR A 75 16.87 -8.68 8.66
N GLN A 76 17.66 -8.15 7.74
CA GLN A 76 17.29 -8.11 6.33
C GLN A 76 17.69 -9.42 5.62
N VAL A 77 18.95 -9.81 5.72
CA VAL A 77 19.50 -11.01 5.07
C VAL A 77 20.32 -11.85 6.05
N HIS A 78 21.27 -11.25 6.75
CA HIS A 78 22.22 -11.95 7.61
C HIS A 78 21.81 -11.88 9.07
N PRO A 79 21.22 -12.96 9.64
CA PRO A 79 20.92 -13.02 11.06
C PRO A 79 22.23 -13.12 11.88
N PHE A 80 22.20 -12.56 13.09
CA PHE A 80 23.31 -12.68 14.05
C PHE A 80 24.66 -12.09 13.59
N ALA A 81 24.61 -11.09 12.72
CA ALA A 81 25.84 -10.40 12.33
C ALA A 81 26.25 -9.39 13.41
N ASP A 82 27.47 -9.51 13.92
CA ASP A 82 28.07 -8.64 14.92
C ASP A 82 28.86 -7.46 14.30
N VAL A 83 28.46 -7.02 13.11
CA VAL A 83 29.15 -5.98 12.36
C VAL A 83 28.21 -4.85 11.98
N ASP A 84 28.62 -3.61 12.26
CA ASP A 84 27.76 -2.42 12.18
C ASP A 84 27.35 -2.03 10.75
N TYR A 85 28.09 -2.44 9.74
CA TYR A 85 27.80 -2.07 8.34
C TYR A 85 26.75 -2.96 7.67
N ILE A 86 26.32 -4.06 8.31
CA ILE A 86 25.24 -4.90 7.77
C ILE A 86 23.90 -4.25 8.10
N HIS A 87 23.14 -3.90 7.06
CA HIS A 87 21.87 -3.26 7.25
C HIS A 87 20.81 -4.21 7.82
N ASN A 88 19.98 -3.66 8.69
CA ASN A 88 18.76 -4.27 9.20
C ASN A 88 17.55 -3.76 8.40
N ARG A 89 16.34 -4.23 8.71
CA ARG A 89 15.13 -3.80 8.00
C ARG A 89 14.83 -2.31 8.12
N LEU A 90 15.25 -1.64 9.19
CA LEU A 90 15.04 -0.21 9.35
C LEU A 90 15.94 0.58 8.39
N THR A 91 17.24 0.29 8.36
CA THR A 91 18.17 0.98 7.44
C THR A 91 17.82 0.68 5.98
N HIS A 92 17.43 -0.57 5.66
CA HIS A 92 16.91 -0.93 4.35
C HIS A 92 15.67 -0.11 3.97
N SER A 93 14.71 0.05 4.87
CA SER A 93 13.51 0.87 4.61
C SER A 93 13.84 2.34 4.35
N LEU A 94 14.87 2.89 5.01
CA LEU A 94 15.36 4.23 4.73
C LEU A 94 16.01 4.35 3.34
N GLU A 95 16.80 3.35 2.94
CA GLU A 95 17.38 3.26 1.60
C GLU A 95 16.29 3.20 0.52
N VAL A 96 15.28 2.34 0.72
CA VAL A 96 14.14 2.24 -0.19
C VAL A 96 13.37 3.56 -0.28
N ALA A 97 13.12 4.24 0.83
CA ALA A 97 12.46 5.55 0.82
C ALA A 97 13.26 6.60 0.03
N SER A 98 14.60 6.59 0.14
CA SER A 98 15.50 7.46 -0.64
C SER A 98 15.39 7.17 -2.15
N LEU A 99 15.33 5.90 -2.55
CA LEU A 99 15.11 5.51 -3.95
C LEU A 99 13.71 5.94 -4.42
N CYS A 100 12.68 5.75 -3.60
CA CYS A 100 11.32 6.22 -3.88
C CYS A 100 11.29 7.73 -4.13
N HIS A 101 12.01 8.52 -3.33
CA HIS A 101 12.17 9.96 -3.55
C HIS A 101 12.77 10.25 -4.93
N THR A 102 13.85 9.56 -5.29
CA THR A 102 14.49 9.74 -6.61
C THR A 102 13.53 9.44 -7.76
N PHE A 103 12.81 8.31 -7.70
CA PHE A 103 11.80 7.97 -8.73
C PHE A 103 10.63 8.96 -8.74
N ALA A 104 10.20 9.44 -7.56
CA ALA A 104 9.14 10.43 -7.47
C ALA A 104 9.50 11.72 -8.21
N LYS A 105 10.75 12.20 -8.12
CA LYS A 105 11.23 13.38 -8.86
C LYS A 105 11.10 13.19 -10.37
N GLU A 106 11.41 12.00 -10.88
CA GLU A 106 11.27 11.73 -12.31
C GLU A 106 9.78 11.68 -12.72
N VAL A 107 8.93 11.03 -11.94
CA VAL A 107 7.47 11.03 -12.17
C VAL A 107 6.92 12.47 -12.15
N GLN A 108 7.30 13.28 -11.15
CA GLN A 108 6.90 14.68 -11.06
C GLN A 108 7.32 15.49 -12.31
N ARG A 109 8.53 15.25 -12.82
CA ARG A 109 9.02 15.89 -14.06
C ARG A 109 8.13 15.55 -15.25
N ILE A 110 7.77 14.28 -15.40
CA ILE A 110 6.92 13.80 -16.49
C ILE A 110 5.51 14.39 -16.41
N VAL A 111 4.87 14.32 -15.22
CA VAL A 111 3.47 14.80 -15.08
C VAL A 111 3.36 16.32 -15.18
N ARG A 112 4.39 17.07 -14.75
CA ARG A 112 4.47 18.52 -14.98
C ARG A 112 4.53 18.85 -16.48
N ALA A 113 5.39 18.14 -17.22
CA ALA A 113 5.52 18.36 -18.67
C ALA A 113 4.24 18.06 -19.45
N ARG A 114 3.39 17.14 -18.93
CA ARG A 114 2.12 16.77 -19.53
C ARG A 114 0.93 17.61 -19.05
N GLY A 115 1.06 18.29 -17.92
CA GLY A 115 -0.07 18.96 -17.25
C GLY A 115 -1.11 17.99 -16.68
N ASP A 116 -0.70 16.75 -16.36
CA ASP A 116 -1.61 15.70 -15.90
C ASP A 116 -2.03 15.88 -14.43
N VAL A 117 -1.24 16.60 -13.63
CA VAL A 117 -1.43 16.82 -12.19
C VAL A 117 -1.40 18.32 -11.89
N ALA A 118 -2.36 18.79 -11.09
CA ALA A 118 -2.39 20.17 -10.62
C ALA A 118 -1.10 20.51 -9.82
N PRO A 119 -0.49 21.70 -10.04
CA PRO A 119 0.80 22.05 -9.45
C PRO A 119 0.88 21.85 -7.93
N GLU A 120 -0.18 22.18 -7.21
CA GLU A 120 -0.29 22.06 -5.76
C GLU A 120 -0.36 20.61 -5.25
N ARG A 121 -0.64 19.65 -6.13
CA ARG A 121 -0.71 18.22 -5.81
C ARG A 121 0.53 17.44 -6.19
N ILE A 122 1.44 18.01 -6.92
CA ILE A 122 2.63 17.31 -7.44
C ILE A 122 3.50 16.76 -6.30
N GLU A 123 3.60 17.48 -5.19
CA GLU A 123 4.40 17.02 -4.02
C GLU A 123 3.78 15.80 -3.32
N ALA A 124 2.48 15.56 -3.50
CA ALA A 124 1.81 14.38 -2.98
C ALA A 124 2.43 13.07 -3.52
N ILE A 125 2.91 13.08 -4.77
CA ILE A 125 3.57 11.93 -5.40
C ILE A 125 4.81 11.54 -4.58
N ASP A 126 5.65 12.50 -4.27
CA ASP A 126 6.91 12.28 -3.56
C ASP A 126 6.66 11.76 -2.13
N TRP A 127 5.84 12.46 -1.36
CA TRP A 127 5.55 12.06 0.01
C TRP A 127 4.86 10.70 0.11
N SER A 128 3.90 10.41 -0.78
CA SER A 128 3.22 9.11 -0.80
C SER A 128 4.17 7.96 -1.15
N MET A 129 5.06 8.17 -2.12
CA MET A 129 6.05 7.17 -2.50
C MET A 129 7.08 6.94 -1.40
N GLN A 130 7.58 7.99 -0.74
CA GLN A 130 8.49 7.85 0.39
C GLN A 130 7.82 7.15 1.58
N ALA A 131 6.59 7.53 1.93
CA ALA A 131 5.84 6.89 3.01
C ALA A 131 5.63 5.38 2.73
N ALA A 132 5.29 5.02 1.49
CA ALA A 132 5.17 3.63 1.07
C ALA A 132 6.52 2.89 1.14
N GLY A 133 7.60 3.53 0.70
CA GLY A 133 8.96 2.99 0.79
C GLY A 133 9.41 2.73 2.23
N LEU A 134 9.13 3.64 3.16
CA LEU A 134 9.41 3.42 4.59
C LEU A 134 8.59 2.26 5.16
N ALA A 135 7.34 2.16 4.75
CA ALA A 135 6.38 1.25 5.36
C ALA A 135 6.38 -0.16 4.76
N HIS A 136 7.06 -0.39 3.63
CA HIS A 136 6.92 -1.64 2.87
C HIS A 136 7.24 -2.91 3.67
N ASP A 137 8.16 -2.83 4.63
CA ASP A 137 8.62 -3.94 5.46
C ASP A 137 8.03 -3.94 6.89
N ILE A 138 7.14 -2.98 7.21
CA ILE A 138 6.61 -2.79 8.59
C ILE A 138 5.84 -4.00 9.13
N GLY A 139 5.24 -4.78 8.24
CA GLY A 139 4.46 -5.98 8.57
C GLY A 139 5.26 -7.28 8.62
N ASN A 140 6.53 -7.26 8.21
CA ASN A 140 7.33 -8.47 8.18
C ASN A 140 7.59 -9.01 9.60
N PRO A 141 7.46 -10.34 9.82
CA PRO A 141 7.83 -10.98 11.08
C PRO A 141 9.36 -11.02 11.24
N ALA A 142 9.83 -11.47 12.40
CA ALA A 142 11.22 -11.84 12.59
C ALA A 142 11.62 -12.91 11.55
N TYR A 143 12.84 -12.83 11.03
CA TYR A 143 13.38 -13.72 9.99
C TYR A 143 12.66 -13.66 8.62
N GLY A 144 11.84 -12.63 8.36
CA GLY A 144 11.21 -12.40 7.06
C GLY A 144 10.40 -13.58 6.54
N HIS A 145 10.69 -14.07 5.34
CA HIS A 145 9.94 -15.18 4.72
C HIS A 145 9.99 -16.49 5.53
N SER A 146 11.11 -16.82 6.17
CA SER A 146 11.18 -17.99 7.05
C SER A 146 10.24 -17.83 8.25
N GLY A 147 10.08 -16.60 8.74
CA GLY A 147 9.10 -16.29 9.79
C GLY A 147 7.66 -16.41 9.30
N GLU A 148 7.36 -15.96 8.07
CA GLU A 148 6.05 -16.15 7.43
C GLU A 148 5.72 -17.64 7.32
N GLU A 149 6.63 -18.45 6.78
CA GLU A 149 6.49 -19.91 6.64
C GLU A 149 6.29 -20.61 7.98
N ALA A 150 7.00 -20.18 9.03
CA ALA A 150 6.84 -20.74 10.38
C ALA A 150 5.44 -20.46 10.94
N ILE A 151 4.91 -19.23 10.76
CA ILE A 151 3.54 -18.86 11.17
C ILE A 151 2.52 -19.69 10.39
N GLN A 152 2.67 -19.81 9.08
CA GLN A 152 1.78 -20.59 8.23
C GLN A 152 1.75 -22.07 8.64
N SER A 153 2.95 -22.67 8.79
CA SER A 153 3.09 -24.08 9.22
C SER A 153 2.50 -24.33 10.60
N TRP A 154 2.68 -23.39 11.53
CA TRP A 154 2.04 -23.47 12.84
C TRP A 154 0.51 -23.42 12.70
N ALA A 155 -0.02 -22.51 11.92
CA ALA A 155 -1.47 -22.37 11.72
C ALA A 155 -2.09 -23.61 11.05
N GLU A 156 -1.40 -24.23 10.08
CA GLU A 156 -1.81 -25.48 9.45
C GLU A 156 -1.91 -26.62 10.48
N LYS A 157 -0.87 -26.79 11.31
CA LYS A 157 -0.82 -27.86 12.31
C LYS A 157 -1.82 -27.68 13.45
N THR A 158 -2.12 -26.42 13.79
CA THR A 158 -2.97 -26.08 14.94
C THR A 158 -4.42 -25.83 14.52
N GLY A 159 -4.65 -25.48 13.25
CA GLY A 159 -5.95 -25.06 12.72
C GLY A 159 -7.09 -26.06 12.92
N ALA A 160 -6.79 -27.37 12.92
CA ALA A 160 -7.78 -28.40 13.22
C ALA A 160 -8.35 -28.33 14.67
N ARG A 161 -7.63 -27.65 15.57
CA ARG A 161 -8.04 -27.45 16.99
C ARG A 161 -8.72 -26.10 17.23
N LEU A 162 -8.61 -25.16 16.28
CA LEU A 162 -9.00 -23.75 16.45
C LEU A 162 -10.33 -23.42 15.75
N GLY A 163 -10.93 -24.39 15.05
CA GLY A 163 -12.19 -24.22 14.34
C GLY A 163 -12.08 -23.47 13.01
N ASP A 164 -13.23 -23.14 12.43
CA ASP A 164 -13.33 -22.52 11.08
C ASP A 164 -13.41 -20.99 11.10
N ASP A 165 -12.93 -20.34 12.15
CA ASP A 165 -12.92 -18.89 12.22
C ASP A 165 -12.05 -18.32 11.06
N PRO A 166 -12.55 -17.38 10.27
CA PRO A 166 -11.82 -16.74 9.16
C PRO A 166 -10.45 -16.18 9.55
N VAL A 167 -10.28 -15.75 10.81
CA VAL A 167 -9.00 -15.27 11.35
C VAL A 167 -7.91 -16.32 11.23
N TRP A 168 -8.22 -17.62 11.37
CA TRP A 168 -7.23 -18.69 11.24
C TRP A 168 -6.76 -18.90 9.79
N ASN A 169 -7.62 -18.59 8.82
CA ASN A 169 -7.22 -18.61 7.42
C ASN A 169 -6.18 -17.52 7.13
N ASP A 170 -6.29 -16.35 7.75
CA ASP A 170 -5.29 -15.29 7.62
C ASP A 170 -3.91 -15.72 8.12
N PHE A 171 -3.85 -16.52 9.19
CA PHE A 171 -2.57 -17.10 9.65
C PHE A 171 -2.02 -18.18 8.73
N ARG A 172 -2.86 -19.00 8.10
CA ARG A 172 -2.44 -20.03 7.11
C ARG A 172 -1.84 -19.42 5.85
N VAL A 173 -2.19 -18.19 5.52
CA VAL A 173 -1.68 -17.44 4.37
C VAL A 173 -0.95 -16.17 4.80
N PHE A 174 -0.35 -16.17 6.00
CA PHE A 174 0.29 -15.00 6.57
C PHE A 174 1.30 -14.39 5.60
N ASP A 175 1.22 -13.08 5.38
CA ASP A 175 2.10 -12.32 4.49
C ASP A 175 2.41 -10.95 5.12
N GLY A 176 3.67 -10.55 5.10
CA GLY A 176 4.12 -9.27 5.64
C GLY A 176 3.49 -8.07 4.96
N ASN A 177 3.17 -8.14 3.65
CA ASN A 177 2.50 -7.03 2.95
C ASN A 177 1.06 -6.85 3.45
N ALA A 178 0.31 -7.96 3.62
CA ALA A 178 -1.04 -7.91 4.19
C ALA A 178 -1.02 -7.38 5.63
N GLN A 179 -0.04 -7.80 6.42
CA GLN A 179 0.15 -7.27 7.78
C GLN A 179 0.52 -5.78 7.78
N ALA A 180 1.32 -5.30 6.81
CA ALA A 180 1.61 -3.88 6.66
C ALA A 180 0.33 -3.10 6.33
N PHE A 181 -0.48 -3.59 5.40
CA PHE A 181 -1.77 -2.98 5.08
C PHE A 181 -2.69 -2.91 6.30
N ARG A 182 -2.83 -4.01 7.07
CA ARG A 182 -3.60 -4.04 8.34
C ARG A 182 -3.14 -2.96 9.30
N LEU A 183 -1.84 -2.84 9.55
CA LEU A 183 -1.27 -1.85 10.47
C LEU A 183 -1.57 -0.41 10.06
N LEU A 184 -1.60 -0.11 8.76
CA LEU A 184 -1.69 1.25 8.23
C LEU A 184 -3.12 1.68 7.86
N ALA A 185 -4.02 0.71 7.61
CA ALA A 185 -5.39 0.97 7.22
C ALA A 185 -6.38 0.98 8.39
N ARG A 186 -6.02 0.40 9.55
CA ARG A 186 -6.92 0.30 10.71
C ARG A 186 -6.58 1.34 11.77
N ASN A 187 -7.60 2.02 12.27
CA ASN A 187 -7.52 3.01 13.36
C ASN A 187 -8.04 2.50 14.71
N ASP A 188 -8.54 1.27 14.76
CA ASP A 188 -9.12 0.62 15.94
C ASP A 188 -8.11 -0.26 16.70
N LEU A 189 -6.88 -0.37 16.21
CA LEU A 189 -5.80 -1.06 16.91
C LEU A 189 -5.20 -0.14 17.98
N ARG A 190 -4.69 -0.71 19.12
CA ARG A 190 -4.24 0.03 20.30
C ARG A 190 -3.25 1.17 20.06
N ASP A 191 -2.43 1.07 19.02
CA ASP A 191 -1.47 2.11 18.60
C ASP A 191 -1.94 2.93 17.39
N SER A 192 -3.22 2.85 17.06
CA SER A 192 -3.81 3.30 15.80
C SER A 192 -3.84 4.82 15.59
N VAL A 193 -3.65 5.61 16.65
CA VAL A 193 -3.57 7.08 16.55
C VAL A 193 -2.48 7.53 15.55
N TYR A 194 -1.51 6.66 15.27
CA TYR A 194 -0.40 6.95 14.37
C TYR A 194 -0.63 6.48 12.93
N TYR A 195 -1.62 5.64 12.67
CA TYR A 195 -1.71 4.99 11.37
C TYR A 195 -2.93 5.49 10.61
N CYS A 196 -3.80 5.76 10.35
CA CYS A 196 -4.80 6.31 9.41
C CYS A 196 -4.11 7.00 8.23
N PHE A 197 -3.59 6.18 7.33
CA PHE A 197 -2.91 6.70 6.14
C PHE A 197 -3.90 7.27 5.13
N THR A 198 -3.42 8.19 4.30
CA THR A 198 -4.15 8.64 3.12
C THR A 198 -4.37 7.48 2.14
N LEU A 199 -5.43 7.55 1.36
CA LEU A 199 -5.70 6.54 0.34
C LEU A 199 -4.56 6.44 -0.66
N ALA A 200 -3.93 7.57 -1.02
CA ALA A 200 -2.78 7.60 -1.91
C ALA A 200 -1.60 6.78 -1.34
N SER A 201 -1.23 6.98 -0.08
CA SER A 201 -0.14 6.24 0.57
C SER A 201 -0.48 4.76 0.73
N LEU A 202 -1.73 4.41 1.04
CA LEU A 202 -2.19 3.02 1.09
C LEU A 202 -2.15 2.35 -0.28
N GLY A 203 -2.59 3.05 -1.34
CA GLY A 203 -2.51 2.55 -2.71
C GLY A 203 -1.08 2.33 -3.18
N ALA A 204 -0.17 3.27 -2.84
CA ALA A 204 1.25 3.18 -3.19
C ALA A 204 1.97 2.01 -2.48
N LEU A 205 1.51 1.61 -1.29
CA LEU A 205 2.08 0.49 -0.52
C LEU A 205 1.81 -0.87 -1.18
N VAL A 206 0.66 -1.02 -1.87
CA VAL A 206 0.21 -2.33 -2.33
C VAL A 206 0.99 -2.79 -3.56
N LYS A 207 1.80 -3.81 -3.36
CA LYS A 207 2.61 -4.43 -4.40
C LYS A 207 1.89 -5.55 -5.16
N HIS A 208 1.07 -6.34 -4.46
CA HIS A 208 0.37 -7.50 -5.01
C HIS A 208 -1.12 -7.42 -4.64
N PRO A 209 -2.01 -6.93 -5.53
CA PRO A 209 -3.42 -6.69 -5.21
C PRO A 209 -4.23 -8.00 -5.18
N ARG A 210 -3.88 -8.91 -4.27
CA ARG A 210 -4.55 -10.20 -4.05
C ARG A 210 -5.08 -10.26 -2.63
N LEU A 211 -6.25 -10.82 -2.46
CA LEU A 211 -6.91 -10.98 -1.16
C LEU A 211 -6.76 -12.40 -0.64
N ALA A 212 -6.71 -12.57 0.68
CA ALA A 212 -6.65 -13.88 1.31
C ALA A 212 -7.83 -14.77 0.91
N SER A 213 -9.02 -14.19 0.76
CA SER A 213 -10.24 -14.87 0.32
C SER A 213 -10.17 -15.45 -1.12
N SER A 214 -9.26 -14.96 -1.96
CA SER A 214 -9.07 -15.46 -3.32
C SER A 214 -8.22 -16.74 -3.42
N PHE A 215 -7.63 -17.18 -2.29
CA PHE A 215 -6.82 -18.39 -2.23
C PHE A 215 -7.65 -19.58 -1.79
N ALA A 216 -7.81 -20.56 -2.68
CA ALA A 216 -8.30 -21.87 -2.28
C ALA A 216 -7.29 -22.53 -1.32
N ALA A 217 -7.80 -23.17 -0.27
CA ALA A 217 -6.96 -23.94 0.63
C ALA A 217 -6.14 -24.97 -0.16
N GLY A 218 -4.81 -24.91 -0.03
CA GLY A 218 -3.90 -25.85 -0.69
C GLY A 218 -3.40 -25.45 -2.08
N ALA A 219 -3.74 -24.28 -2.63
CA ALA A 219 -3.19 -23.84 -3.91
C ALA A 219 -1.67 -23.61 -3.81
N PRO A 220 -0.83 -24.34 -4.58
CA PRO A 220 0.61 -24.07 -4.62
C PRO A 220 0.88 -22.79 -5.41
N GLY A 221 1.77 -21.95 -4.93
CA GLY A 221 2.25 -20.77 -5.69
C GLY A 221 2.47 -19.54 -4.83
N ALA A 222 3.14 -18.55 -5.38
CA ALA A 222 3.59 -17.34 -4.69
C ALA A 222 2.41 -16.63 -3.96
N ARG A 223 2.37 -16.81 -2.67
CA ARG A 223 1.31 -16.37 -1.75
C ARG A 223 1.54 -14.93 -1.30
N LYS A 224 1.69 -14.00 -2.26
CA LYS A 224 1.82 -12.58 -1.93
C LYS A 224 0.45 -11.93 -1.90
N LEU A 225 0.10 -11.34 -0.75
CA LEU A 225 -1.21 -10.75 -0.46
C LEU A 225 -1.11 -9.23 -0.32
N ALA A 226 -2.23 -8.55 -0.62
CA ALA A 226 -2.43 -7.15 -0.28
C ALA A 226 -3.09 -7.00 1.09
N ALA A 227 -4.09 -7.84 1.38
CA ALA A 227 -4.86 -7.76 2.60
C ALA A 227 -5.34 -9.15 3.04
N PHE A 228 -5.49 -9.31 4.34
CA PHE A 228 -6.14 -10.46 4.95
C PHE A 228 -7.67 -10.42 4.77
N SER A 229 -8.34 -11.51 5.08
CA SER A 229 -9.80 -11.58 5.00
C SER A 229 -10.49 -10.57 5.91
N THR A 230 -9.92 -10.30 7.08
CA THR A 230 -10.41 -9.31 8.03
C THR A 230 -10.29 -7.86 7.53
N GLU A 231 -9.40 -7.56 6.61
CA GLU A 231 -9.23 -6.22 5.99
C GLU A 231 -9.79 -6.13 4.56
N GLU A 232 -10.41 -7.20 4.05
CA GLU A 232 -10.92 -7.23 2.67
C GLU A 232 -11.91 -6.10 2.37
N ALA A 233 -12.85 -5.83 3.28
CA ALA A 233 -13.84 -4.76 3.12
C ALA A 233 -13.16 -3.37 3.02
N ILE A 234 -12.13 -3.13 3.83
CA ILE A 234 -11.34 -1.90 3.79
C ILE A 234 -10.61 -1.82 2.45
N PHE A 235 -9.90 -2.89 2.07
CA PHE A 235 -9.13 -2.96 0.84
C PHE A 235 -10.00 -2.66 -0.39
N ARG A 236 -11.14 -3.34 -0.54
CA ARG A 236 -12.04 -3.13 -1.68
C ARG A 236 -12.53 -1.70 -1.78
N LYS A 237 -12.94 -1.08 -0.66
CA LYS A 237 -13.37 0.33 -0.64
C LYS A 237 -12.24 1.30 -0.99
N VAL A 238 -11.01 1.07 -0.50
CA VAL A 238 -9.83 1.87 -0.86
C VAL A 238 -9.55 1.75 -2.35
N TRP A 239 -9.56 0.53 -2.88
CA TRP A 239 -9.27 0.23 -4.28
C TRP A 239 -10.30 0.86 -5.23
N ASP A 240 -11.58 0.73 -4.89
CA ASP A 240 -12.68 1.37 -5.63
C ASP A 240 -12.53 2.90 -5.62
N ARG A 241 -12.27 3.49 -4.47
CA ARG A 241 -12.12 4.95 -4.34
C ARG A 241 -10.94 5.50 -5.12
N LEU A 242 -9.85 4.76 -5.23
CA LEU A 242 -8.68 5.10 -6.05
C LEU A 242 -8.91 4.83 -7.55
N GLY A 243 -9.99 4.15 -7.92
CA GLY A 243 -10.28 3.77 -9.30
C GLY A 243 -9.32 2.69 -9.83
N LEU A 244 -8.87 1.79 -8.95
CA LEU A 244 -7.96 0.70 -9.30
C LEU A 244 -8.69 -0.63 -9.60
N VAL A 245 -9.99 -0.66 -9.42
CA VAL A 245 -10.86 -1.78 -9.84
C VAL A 245 -11.13 -1.65 -11.33
N ARG A 246 -10.99 -2.73 -12.09
CA ARG A 246 -11.39 -2.76 -13.49
C ARG A 246 -12.91 -2.74 -13.62
N ALA A 247 -13.41 -2.31 -14.80
CA ALA A 247 -14.83 -2.27 -15.09
C ALA A 247 -15.53 -3.63 -14.97
N ASP A 248 -14.78 -4.73 -15.08
CA ASP A 248 -15.24 -6.12 -14.90
C ASP A 248 -15.19 -6.60 -13.43
N GLY A 249 -14.79 -5.72 -12.49
CA GLY A 249 -14.71 -6.03 -11.05
C GLY A 249 -13.47 -6.82 -10.62
N THR A 250 -12.46 -6.97 -11.52
CA THR A 250 -11.21 -7.69 -11.23
C THR A 250 -10.06 -6.74 -10.88
#